data_46504c9b8fe2ca03dcfe19497fb3362c
#
_entry.id   46504c9b8fe2ca03dcfe19497fb3362c
#
_cell.length_a   1.000
_cell.length_b   1.000
_cell.length_c   1.000
_cell.angle_alpha   90.00
_cell.angle_beta   90.00
_cell.angle_gamma   90.00
#
_symmetry.space_group_name_H-M   'P 1'
#
loop_
_entity.id
_entity.type
_entity.pdbx_description
1 polymer ?
#
loop_
_entity_poly.entity_id
_entity_poly.type
_entity_poly.pdbx_seq_one_letter_code
_entity_poly.pdbx_strand_id
1 'polypeptide(L)'
;MHPRLGKQGYKGEVDLQGFSAFREVCRLPLVYNGDIHNLEDIQRISTQFPSLAGIMIGRGLLANPALALEYRTLAPDEMRDRLKSMHKSVYNNYDVLLEGGEGQLLTKMKTFWEYLAPQTDRKVLKAIHKSTNISKYYQAVSAFFNQR
;
A
#
# COMPACT_ATOMS: atom_id res chain seq x y z
N MET A 1 10.98 12.11 -9.85
CA MET A 1 10.92 11.61 -11.25
C MET A 1 10.44 10.17 -11.26
N HIS A 2 9.57 9.79 -12.21
CA HIS A 2 9.13 8.42 -12.45
C HIS A 2 9.77 7.93 -13.75
N PRO A 3 10.71 6.97 -13.73
CA PRO A 3 11.43 6.51 -14.91
C PRO A 3 10.62 5.51 -15.73
N ARG A 4 9.52 5.96 -16.31
CA ARG A 4 8.63 5.16 -17.14
C ARG A 4 7.95 6.05 -18.19
N LEU A 5 7.77 5.56 -19.39
CA LEU A 5 7.03 6.29 -20.42
C LEU A 5 5.53 6.31 -20.08
N GLY A 6 4.87 7.45 -20.27
CA GLY A 6 3.44 7.60 -19.99
C GLY A 6 2.56 6.56 -20.67
N LYS A 7 2.90 6.16 -21.91
CA LYS A 7 2.20 5.12 -22.68
C LYS A 7 2.31 3.70 -22.07
N GLN A 8 3.30 3.44 -21.21
CA GLN A 8 3.45 2.14 -20.55
C GLN A 8 2.44 1.96 -19.41
N GLY A 9 1.94 3.04 -18.80
CA GLY A 9 1.16 2.98 -17.58
C GLY A 9 1.92 2.23 -16.49
N TYR A 10 1.34 1.15 -15.99
CA TYR A 10 1.99 0.29 -14.98
C TYR A 10 2.55 -1.03 -15.56
N LYS A 11 2.65 -1.14 -16.88
CA LYS A 11 3.21 -2.32 -17.56
C LYS A 11 4.69 -2.15 -17.81
N GLY A 12 5.43 -3.28 -17.76
CA GLY A 12 6.87 -3.29 -17.97
C GLY A 12 7.68 -2.73 -16.79
N GLU A 13 8.98 -2.78 -16.92
CA GLU A 13 9.93 -2.36 -15.90
C GLU A 13 10.19 -0.84 -15.92
N VAL A 14 10.68 -0.30 -14.81
CA VAL A 14 11.19 1.07 -14.73
C VAL A 14 12.57 1.16 -15.40
N ASP A 15 12.83 2.24 -16.14
CA ASP A 15 14.12 2.50 -16.78
C ASP A 15 15.11 3.13 -15.78
N LEU A 16 15.80 2.28 -15.02
CA LEU A 16 16.81 2.72 -14.07
C LEU A 16 18.07 3.27 -14.75
N GLN A 17 18.37 2.83 -15.97
CA GLN A 17 19.50 3.35 -16.72
C GLN A 17 19.24 4.79 -17.18
N GLY A 18 18.07 5.04 -17.76
CA GLY A 18 17.65 6.39 -18.13
C GLY A 18 17.51 7.31 -16.92
N PHE A 19 17.04 6.76 -15.76
CA PHE A 19 17.02 7.52 -14.51
C PHE A 19 18.43 7.92 -14.05
N SER A 20 19.42 7.00 -14.13
CA SER A 20 20.81 7.30 -13.79
C SER A 20 21.38 8.41 -14.68
N ALA A 21 21.21 8.29 -15.99
CA ALA A 21 21.68 9.31 -16.94
C ALA A 21 21.03 10.69 -16.69
N PHE A 22 19.73 10.72 -16.41
CA PHE A 22 19.05 11.97 -16.05
C PHE A 22 19.60 12.57 -14.74
N ARG A 23 19.87 11.75 -13.73
CA ARG A 23 20.41 12.19 -12.45
C ARG A 23 21.76 12.88 -12.59
N GLU A 24 22.63 12.42 -13.50
CA GLU A 24 23.96 12.99 -13.73
C GLU A 24 23.89 14.45 -14.22
N VAL A 25 22.86 14.81 -14.96
CA VAL A 25 22.68 16.17 -15.51
C VAL A 25 21.74 17.04 -14.68
N CYS A 26 20.91 16.41 -13.83
CA CYS A 26 19.94 17.13 -13.01
C CYS A 26 20.60 17.76 -11.79
N ARG A 27 20.51 19.09 -11.68
CA ARG A 27 21.06 19.87 -10.54
C ARG A 27 20.06 20.12 -9.42
N LEU A 28 18.81 19.70 -9.59
CA LEU A 28 17.76 19.88 -8.59
C LEU A 28 17.71 18.68 -7.63
N PRO A 29 17.23 18.87 -6.39
CA PRO A 29 16.93 17.76 -5.50
C PRO A 29 15.98 16.77 -6.18
N LEU A 30 16.36 15.48 -6.25
CA LEU A 30 15.64 14.48 -7.01
C LEU A 30 14.97 13.47 -6.08
N VAL A 31 13.67 13.29 -6.25
CA VAL A 31 12.87 12.25 -5.60
C VAL A 31 12.58 11.15 -6.62
N TYR A 32 12.92 9.91 -6.28
CA TYR A 32 12.61 8.73 -7.09
C TYR A 32 11.16 8.29 -6.85
N ASN A 33 10.46 7.91 -7.91
CA ASN A 33 9.17 7.23 -7.86
C ASN A 33 9.13 6.12 -8.90
N GLY A 34 8.93 4.86 -8.50
CA GLY A 34 8.79 3.74 -9.44
C GLY A 34 8.93 2.39 -8.77
N ASP A 35 7.86 1.59 -8.81
CA ASP A 35 7.81 0.17 -8.41
C ASP A 35 8.52 -0.15 -7.07
N ILE A 36 8.16 0.62 -6.03
CA ILE A 36 8.55 0.36 -4.64
C ILE A 36 7.40 -0.38 -3.98
N HIS A 37 7.59 -1.66 -3.66
CA HIS A 37 6.56 -2.55 -3.12
C HIS A 37 6.92 -3.14 -1.75
N ASN A 38 8.22 -3.21 -1.41
CA ASN A 38 8.75 -3.84 -0.21
C ASN A 38 10.03 -3.12 0.29
N LEU A 39 10.59 -3.60 1.40
CA LEU A 39 11.83 -3.04 1.99
C LEU A 39 13.04 -3.20 1.07
N GLU A 40 13.13 -4.34 0.38
CA GLU A 40 14.24 -4.62 -0.53
C GLU A 40 14.29 -3.61 -1.68
N ASP A 41 13.13 -3.20 -2.20
CA ASP A 41 13.06 -2.14 -3.22
C ASP A 41 13.56 -0.80 -2.69
N ILE A 42 13.17 -0.42 -1.45
CA ILE A 42 13.64 0.81 -0.82
C ILE A 42 15.16 0.75 -0.64
N GLN A 43 15.67 -0.35 -0.09
CA GLN A 43 17.11 -0.53 0.14
C GLN A 43 17.90 -0.52 -1.17
N ARG A 44 17.42 -1.22 -2.19
CA ARG A 44 18.03 -1.28 -3.52
C ARG A 44 18.16 0.12 -4.13
N ILE A 45 17.09 0.88 -4.15
CA ILE A 45 17.08 2.25 -4.71
C ILE A 45 17.95 3.20 -3.87
N SER A 46 17.87 3.13 -2.54
CA SER A 46 18.69 3.95 -1.65
C SER A 46 20.18 3.67 -1.79
N THR A 47 20.56 2.41 -1.98
CA THR A 47 21.95 2.00 -2.17
C THR A 47 22.45 2.40 -3.56
N GLN A 48 21.64 2.17 -4.60
CA GLN A 48 22.01 2.49 -5.97
C GLN A 48 22.12 4.00 -6.23
N PHE A 49 21.29 4.80 -5.52
CA PHE A 49 21.19 6.24 -5.69
C PHE A 49 21.25 6.99 -4.35
N PRO A 50 22.40 6.98 -3.67
CA PRO A 50 22.51 7.51 -2.30
C PRO A 50 22.29 9.04 -2.17
N SER A 51 22.35 9.77 -3.28
CA SER A 51 22.18 11.25 -3.31
C SER A 51 20.73 11.68 -3.58
N LEU A 52 19.77 10.79 -3.57
CA LEU A 52 18.36 11.18 -3.71
C LEU A 52 17.88 12.00 -2.53
N ALA A 53 17.08 13.03 -2.80
CA ALA A 53 16.37 13.79 -1.78
C ALA A 53 15.29 12.97 -1.09
N GLY A 54 14.78 11.89 -1.74
CA GLY A 54 13.79 10.99 -1.16
C GLY A 54 13.28 9.96 -2.15
N ILE A 55 12.43 9.08 -1.63
CA ILE A 55 11.70 8.06 -2.39
C ILE A 55 10.21 8.30 -2.19
N MET A 56 9.46 8.41 -3.28
CA MET A 56 8.00 8.49 -3.27
C MET A 56 7.43 7.09 -3.50
N ILE A 57 6.61 6.63 -2.57
CA ILE A 57 5.97 5.31 -2.62
C ILE A 57 4.47 5.48 -2.87
N GLY A 58 3.95 4.89 -3.93
CA GLY A 58 2.53 4.89 -4.26
C GLY A 58 1.85 3.59 -3.83
N ARG A 59 1.66 2.67 -4.77
CA ARG A 59 0.95 1.40 -4.58
C ARG A 59 1.51 0.52 -3.46
N GLY A 60 2.82 0.59 -3.19
CA GLY A 60 3.42 -0.12 -2.06
C GLY A 60 2.82 0.27 -0.71
N LEU A 61 2.51 1.57 -0.49
CA LEU A 61 1.85 2.03 0.74
C LEU A 61 0.35 1.67 0.78
N LEU A 62 -0.31 1.52 -0.37
CA LEU A 62 -1.68 0.99 -0.39
C LEU A 62 -1.71 -0.50 -0.03
N ALA A 63 -0.72 -1.26 -0.49
CA ALA A 63 -0.58 -2.68 -0.18
C ALA A 63 -0.11 -2.93 1.26
N ASN A 64 0.83 -2.12 1.73
CA ASN A 64 1.36 -2.15 3.09
C ASN A 64 1.53 -0.73 3.63
N PRO A 65 0.53 -0.17 4.33
CA PRO A 65 0.62 1.17 4.93
C PRO A 65 1.74 1.33 5.96
N ALA A 66 2.25 0.23 6.51
CA ALA A 66 3.35 0.24 7.46
C ALA A 66 4.74 0.24 6.78
N LEU A 67 4.85 0.10 5.46
CA LEU A 67 6.12 -0.06 4.74
C LEU A 67 7.19 1.01 5.10
N ALA A 68 6.78 2.26 5.24
CA ALA A 68 7.70 3.34 5.64
C ALA A 68 8.15 3.24 7.11
N LEU A 69 7.35 2.60 7.96
CA LEU A 69 7.68 2.35 9.36
C LEU A 69 8.55 1.09 9.51
N GLU A 70 8.31 0.07 8.70
CA GLU A 70 9.17 -1.12 8.61
C GLU A 70 10.60 -0.74 8.27
N TYR A 71 10.79 0.20 7.35
CA TYR A 71 12.09 0.74 7.02
C TYR A 71 12.80 1.41 8.23
N ARG A 72 12.02 1.85 9.22
CA ARG A 72 12.49 2.43 10.48
C ARG A 72 12.48 1.44 11.65
N THR A 73 12.43 0.13 11.40
CA THR A 73 12.55 -0.94 12.40
C THR A 73 11.35 -1.13 13.33
N LEU A 74 10.12 -1.10 12.81
CA LEU A 74 8.94 -1.47 13.59
C LEU A 74 8.77 -3.00 13.69
N ALA A 75 8.38 -3.50 14.86
CA ALA A 75 8.12 -4.93 15.04
C ALA A 75 6.85 -5.40 14.30
N PRO A 76 6.81 -6.64 13.76
CA PRO A 76 5.66 -7.15 13.01
C PRO A 76 4.31 -7.10 13.77
N ASP A 77 4.32 -7.34 15.07
CA ASP A 77 3.10 -7.31 15.89
C ASP A 77 2.56 -5.89 16.05
N GLU A 78 3.43 -4.89 16.22
CA GLU A 78 3.04 -3.48 16.24
C GLU A 78 2.44 -3.04 14.91
N MET A 79 2.93 -3.57 13.79
CA MET A 79 2.37 -3.27 12.46
C MET A 79 0.96 -3.80 12.31
N ARG A 80 0.69 -5.01 12.79
CA ARG A 80 -0.65 -5.62 12.76
C ARG A 80 -1.65 -4.79 13.56
N ASP A 81 -1.29 -4.37 14.75
CA ASP A 81 -2.14 -3.55 15.62
C ASP A 81 -2.38 -2.16 15.02
N ARG A 82 -1.38 -1.55 14.39
CA ARG A 82 -1.54 -0.28 13.67
C ARG A 82 -2.46 -0.42 12.47
N LEU A 83 -2.32 -1.50 11.69
CA LEU A 83 -3.20 -1.78 10.55
C LEU A 83 -4.64 -2.01 11.01
N LYS A 84 -4.85 -2.75 12.10
CA LYS A 84 -6.16 -2.96 12.72
C LYS A 84 -6.78 -1.66 13.20
N SER A 85 -5.99 -0.80 13.83
CA SER A 85 -6.42 0.53 14.29
C SER A 85 -6.78 1.43 13.11
N MET A 86 -5.97 1.43 12.05
CA MET A 86 -6.25 2.17 10.81
C MET A 86 -7.55 1.70 10.16
N HIS A 87 -7.74 0.37 10.01
CA HIS A 87 -8.98 -0.19 9.47
C HIS A 87 -10.21 0.27 10.29
N LYS A 88 -10.12 0.20 11.63
CA LYS A 88 -11.19 0.67 12.53
C LYS A 88 -11.48 2.17 12.35
N SER A 89 -10.43 2.98 12.22
CA SER A 89 -10.59 4.43 12.01
C SER A 89 -11.26 4.74 10.68
N VAL A 90 -10.84 4.06 9.59
CA VAL A 90 -11.47 4.21 8.26
C VAL A 90 -12.93 3.80 8.29
N TYR A 91 -13.24 2.66 8.93
CA TYR A 91 -14.63 2.22 9.10
C TYR A 91 -15.48 3.25 9.82
N ASN A 92 -15.03 3.72 10.98
CA ASN A 92 -15.79 4.69 11.79
C ASN A 92 -16.01 6.01 11.05
N ASN A 93 -15.00 6.49 10.29
CA ASN A 93 -15.16 7.70 9.48
C ASN A 93 -16.20 7.52 8.38
N TYR A 94 -16.16 6.37 7.66
CA TYR A 94 -17.16 6.10 6.64
C TYR A 94 -18.56 5.90 7.21
N ASP A 95 -18.70 5.25 8.37
CA ASP A 95 -19.98 5.05 9.03
C ASP A 95 -20.67 6.39 9.41
N VAL A 96 -19.88 7.39 9.78
CA VAL A 96 -20.38 8.74 10.10
C VAL A 96 -20.63 9.59 8.85
N LEU A 97 -19.76 9.48 7.82
CA LEU A 97 -19.77 10.39 6.68
C LEU A 97 -20.68 9.92 5.53
N LEU A 98 -21.00 8.61 5.45
CA LEU A 98 -21.76 8.07 4.33
C LEU A 98 -23.26 8.07 4.63
N GLU A 99 -24.04 8.66 3.74
CA GLU A 99 -25.49 8.77 3.86
C GLU A 99 -26.25 7.55 3.28
N GLY A 100 -25.57 6.70 2.52
CA GLY A 100 -26.16 5.54 1.83
C GLY A 100 -26.25 4.27 2.70
N GLY A 101 -26.06 4.36 4.02
CA GLY A 101 -26.23 3.29 4.99
C GLY A 101 -25.26 2.13 4.81
N GLU A 102 -25.64 0.96 5.39
CA GLU A 102 -24.78 -0.24 5.48
C GLU A 102 -24.26 -0.72 4.12
N GLY A 103 -25.05 -0.65 3.06
CA GLY A 103 -24.66 -1.11 1.73
C GLY A 103 -23.54 -0.28 1.12
N GLN A 104 -23.61 1.05 1.29
CA GLN A 104 -22.57 1.96 0.81
C GLN A 104 -21.28 1.80 1.64
N LEU A 105 -21.41 1.72 2.96
CA LEU A 105 -20.31 1.49 3.88
C LEU A 105 -19.56 0.20 3.52
N LEU A 106 -20.30 -0.90 3.34
CA LEU A 106 -19.73 -2.20 2.98
C LEU A 106 -18.97 -2.15 1.64
N THR A 107 -19.51 -1.44 0.64
CA THR A 107 -18.87 -1.25 -0.66
C THR A 107 -17.54 -0.51 -0.50
N LYS A 108 -17.52 0.60 0.24
CA LYS A 108 -16.31 1.40 0.50
C LYS A 108 -15.26 0.60 1.27
N MET A 109 -15.68 -0.15 2.29
CA MET A 109 -14.76 -0.98 3.07
C MET A 109 -14.18 -2.14 2.25
N LYS A 110 -14.89 -2.69 1.28
CA LYS A 110 -14.35 -3.70 0.36
C LYS A 110 -13.28 -3.12 -0.57
N THR A 111 -13.47 -1.91 -1.08
CA THR A 111 -12.48 -1.22 -1.90
C THR A 111 -11.15 -1.02 -1.14
N PHE A 112 -11.21 -0.79 0.18
CA PHE A 112 -10.03 -0.74 1.03
C PHE A 112 -9.16 -2.00 0.88
N TRP A 113 -9.76 -3.19 0.72
CA TRP A 113 -9.07 -4.47 0.60
C TRP A 113 -8.58 -4.82 -0.81
N GLU A 114 -8.93 -4.03 -1.83
CA GLU A 114 -8.46 -4.28 -3.20
C GLU A 114 -6.93 -4.17 -3.33
N TYR A 115 -6.33 -3.31 -2.53
CA TYR A 115 -4.90 -3.02 -2.57
C TYR A 115 -4.15 -3.52 -1.34
N LEU A 116 -4.84 -3.69 -0.22
CA LEU A 116 -4.22 -4.04 1.06
C LEU A 116 -3.80 -5.51 1.08
N ALA A 117 -2.57 -5.74 1.57
CA ALA A 117 -2.02 -7.05 1.86
C ALA A 117 -2.24 -8.08 0.71
N PRO A 118 -1.73 -7.82 -0.52
CA PRO A 118 -1.95 -8.68 -1.68
C PRO A 118 -1.40 -10.11 -1.50
N GLN A 119 -0.55 -10.33 -0.50
CA GLN A 119 0.02 -11.64 -0.14
C GLN A 119 -0.89 -12.46 0.79
N THR A 120 -2.00 -11.90 1.23
CA THR A 120 -2.95 -12.58 2.11
C THR A 120 -3.60 -13.79 1.42
N ASP A 121 -3.94 -14.82 2.22
CA ASP A 121 -4.66 -15.99 1.73
C ASP A 121 -5.91 -15.56 0.93
N ARG A 122 -5.98 -16.06 -0.31
CA ARG A 122 -7.08 -15.76 -1.23
C ARG A 122 -8.46 -16.13 -0.66
N LYS A 123 -8.56 -17.13 0.22
CA LYS A 123 -9.82 -17.52 0.86
C LYS A 123 -10.33 -16.41 1.78
N VAL A 124 -9.44 -15.79 2.56
CA VAL A 124 -9.78 -14.70 3.47
C VAL A 124 -10.20 -13.45 2.69
N LEU A 125 -9.41 -13.02 1.71
CA LEU A 125 -9.78 -11.89 0.86
C LEU A 125 -11.10 -12.15 0.12
N LYS A 126 -11.32 -13.37 -0.39
CA LYS A 126 -12.58 -13.74 -1.03
C LYS A 126 -13.76 -13.69 -0.05
N ALA A 127 -13.57 -14.07 1.21
CA ALA A 127 -14.62 -13.98 2.23
C ALA A 127 -14.98 -12.51 2.52
N ILE A 128 -13.98 -11.62 2.63
CA ILE A 128 -14.19 -10.19 2.78
C ILE A 128 -14.98 -9.63 1.60
N HIS A 129 -14.53 -9.88 0.35
CA HIS A 129 -15.20 -9.36 -0.84
C HIS A 129 -16.60 -9.93 -1.06
N LYS A 130 -16.88 -11.17 -0.65
CA LYS A 130 -18.19 -11.81 -0.77
C LYS A 130 -19.13 -11.53 0.39
N SER A 131 -18.70 -10.85 1.45
CA SER A 131 -19.59 -10.49 2.56
C SER A 131 -20.79 -9.67 2.06
N THR A 132 -21.99 -10.01 2.53
CA THR A 132 -23.25 -9.38 2.10
C THR A 132 -23.82 -8.44 3.16
N ASN A 133 -23.25 -8.43 4.35
CA ASN A 133 -23.63 -7.57 5.47
C ASN A 133 -22.42 -7.32 6.37
N ILE A 134 -22.53 -6.35 7.25
CA ILE A 134 -21.45 -5.92 8.15
C ILE A 134 -21.02 -7.04 9.11
N SER A 135 -21.91 -7.87 9.59
CA SER A 135 -21.56 -8.98 10.49
C SER A 135 -20.62 -9.98 9.81
N LYS A 136 -20.95 -10.43 8.59
CA LYS A 136 -20.09 -11.31 7.80
C LYS A 136 -18.75 -10.64 7.41
N TYR A 137 -18.80 -9.35 7.13
CA TYR A 137 -17.61 -8.57 6.85
C TYR A 137 -16.64 -8.59 8.05
N TYR A 138 -17.13 -8.27 9.25
CA TYR A 138 -16.31 -8.29 10.45
C TYR A 138 -15.76 -9.67 10.82
N GLN A 139 -16.54 -10.74 10.60
CA GLN A 139 -16.05 -12.11 10.79
C GLN A 139 -14.85 -12.41 9.86
N ALA A 140 -14.94 -12.03 8.58
CA ALA A 140 -13.87 -12.22 7.62
C ALA A 140 -12.64 -11.36 7.93
N VAL A 141 -12.84 -10.10 8.33
CA VAL A 141 -11.76 -9.18 8.75
C VAL A 141 -11.07 -9.67 10.03
N SER A 142 -11.84 -10.21 10.99
CA SER A 142 -11.26 -10.81 12.20
C SER A 142 -10.38 -12.02 11.86
N ALA A 143 -10.80 -12.85 10.90
CA ALA A 143 -9.98 -13.96 10.42
C ALA A 143 -8.65 -13.48 9.79
N PHE A 144 -8.67 -12.35 9.07
CA PHE A 144 -7.44 -11.73 8.54
C PHE A 144 -6.47 -11.31 9.66
N PHE A 145 -6.96 -10.60 10.67
CA PHE A 145 -6.11 -10.09 11.75
C PHE A 145 -5.66 -11.18 12.74
N ASN A 146 -6.31 -12.34 12.76
CA ASN A 146 -5.97 -13.46 13.65
C ASN A 146 -5.07 -14.53 12.96
N GLN A 147 -4.70 -14.35 11.69
CA GLN A 147 -3.68 -15.19 11.05
C GLN A 147 -2.32 -14.94 11.72
N ARG A 148 -1.67 -16.01 12.17
CA ARG A 148 -0.32 -15.99 12.74
C ARG A 148 0.73 -16.02 11.65
#